data_ae48f961164564a5a31ba58c2958ac29
#
_entry.id   ae48f961164564a5a31ba58c2958ac29
#
_cell.length_a   1.000
_cell.length_b   1.000
_cell.length_c   1.000
_cell.angle_alpha   90.00
_cell.angle_beta   90.00
_cell.angle_gamma   90.00
#
_symmetry.space_group_name_H-M   'P 1'
#
loop_
_entity.id
_entity.type
_entity.pdbx_description
1 polymer ?
#
loop_
_entity_poly.entity_id
_entity_poly.type
_entity_poly.pdbx_seq_one_letter_code
_entity_poly.pdbx_strand_id
1 'polypeptide(L)'
;MTDASTDRPAVRRRAATRERLLDAAREVLAREGIQGASVEHICEQAGFTRGAFYSNFTSKDDLVLALFDRERELMFTTLRAAADPASYAGMDAAEAFGVVMDRFLLMQPQDREWYLVHAEFQLRGVRDDAVGREFVAAWRRVRIDFEEFMVTALDALGLRLTVDAAHASTILMGTYENALREALVEDRSIDLALLKETLPLLLLTVTEPAAT
;
A
#
# COMPACT_ATOMS: atom_id res chain seq x y z
N MET A 1 39.87 -6.07 17.38
CA MET A 1 38.56 -5.61 17.93
C MET A 1 38.24 -4.29 17.23
N THR A 2 37.53 -4.37 16.10
CA THR A 2 37.21 -3.24 15.24
C THR A 2 35.86 -2.68 15.67
N ASP A 3 35.85 -1.39 15.89
CA ASP A 3 34.85 -0.51 16.48
C ASP A 3 33.49 -0.55 15.71
N ALA A 4 32.51 -1.24 16.28
CA ALA A 4 31.11 -1.29 15.79
C ALA A 4 30.25 -0.10 16.29
N SER A 5 30.86 0.90 16.96
CA SER A 5 30.13 1.98 17.65
C SER A 5 29.97 3.25 16.80
N THR A 6 30.75 3.43 15.73
CA THR A 6 30.79 4.68 14.97
C THR A 6 29.76 4.75 13.82
N ASP A 7 29.15 3.61 13.45
CA ASP A 7 28.27 3.52 12.27
C ASP A 7 26.80 3.85 12.56
N ARG A 8 26.32 3.70 13.79
CA ARG A 8 24.91 3.95 14.17
C ARG A 8 24.38 5.37 13.91
N PRO A 9 25.11 6.45 14.19
CA PRO A 9 24.62 7.81 13.91
C PRO A 9 24.56 8.14 12.42
N ALA A 10 25.48 7.62 11.62
CA ALA A 10 25.50 7.84 10.16
C ALA A 10 24.34 7.10 9.47
N VAL A 11 24.08 5.86 9.85
CA VAL A 11 22.92 5.07 9.37
C VAL A 11 21.60 5.74 9.72
N ARG A 12 21.45 6.24 10.95
CA ARG A 12 20.23 6.95 11.37
C ARG A 12 20.01 8.25 10.59
N ARG A 13 21.07 9.03 10.35
CA ARG A 13 20.97 10.25 9.54
C ARG A 13 20.60 9.94 8.10
N ARG A 14 21.17 8.90 7.51
CA ARG A 14 20.83 8.47 6.15
C ARG A 14 19.38 8.02 6.05
N ALA A 15 18.89 7.22 7.00
CA ALA A 15 17.48 6.81 7.07
C ALA A 15 16.55 8.03 7.19
N ALA A 16 16.84 8.98 8.08
CA ALA A 16 16.04 10.20 8.22
C ALA A 16 16.06 11.07 6.96
N THR A 17 17.18 11.16 6.24
CA THR A 17 17.27 11.86 4.96
C THR A 17 16.42 11.18 3.91
N ARG A 18 16.47 9.84 3.86
CA ARG A 18 15.68 9.03 2.92
C ARG A 18 14.18 9.23 3.12
N GLU A 19 13.71 9.19 4.36
CA GLU A 19 12.29 9.43 4.67
C GLU A 19 11.83 10.83 4.26
N ARG A 20 12.58 11.87 4.58
CA ARG A 20 12.25 13.24 4.16
C ARG A 20 12.23 13.43 2.65
N LEU A 21 13.11 12.74 1.92
CA LEU A 21 13.09 12.75 0.45
C LEU A 21 11.84 12.03 -0.10
N LEU A 22 11.40 10.94 0.53
CA LEU A 22 10.19 10.23 0.16
C LEU A 22 8.91 11.06 0.45
N ASP A 23 8.86 11.77 1.60
CA ASP A 23 7.74 12.66 1.91
C ASP A 23 7.64 13.79 0.89
N ALA A 24 8.74 14.50 0.63
CA ALA A 24 8.78 15.57 -0.37
C ALA A 24 8.45 15.05 -1.79
N ALA A 25 8.92 13.86 -2.13
CA ALA A 25 8.63 13.24 -3.42
C ALA A 25 7.14 12.99 -3.58
N ARG A 26 6.47 12.46 -2.56
CA ARG A 26 5.02 12.20 -2.60
C ARG A 26 4.24 13.47 -2.97
N GLU A 27 4.51 14.58 -2.31
CA GLU A 27 3.88 15.87 -2.57
C GLU A 27 4.19 16.41 -3.97
N VAL A 28 5.47 16.42 -4.37
CA VAL A 28 5.92 16.96 -5.66
C VAL A 28 5.39 16.10 -6.82
N LEU A 29 5.47 14.77 -6.71
CA LEU A 29 4.98 13.85 -7.72
C LEU A 29 3.46 13.94 -7.89
N ALA A 30 2.71 14.08 -6.80
CA ALA A 30 1.25 14.25 -6.88
C ALA A 30 0.83 15.56 -7.53
N ARG A 31 1.59 16.64 -7.31
CA ARG A 31 1.30 17.97 -7.85
C ARG A 31 1.72 18.12 -9.32
N GLU A 32 2.90 17.63 -9.68
CA GLU A 32 3.55 17.89 -10.96
C GLU A 32 3.53 16.68 -11.92
N GLY A 33 3.10 15.53 -11.42
CA GLY A 33 3.21 14.25 -12.10
C GLY A 33 4.63 13.68 -12.08
N ILE A 34 4.76 12.38 -12.33
CA ILE A 34 6.06 11.71 -12.31
C ILE A 34 7.00 12.26 -13.42
N GLN A 35 6.46 12.63 -14.57
CA GLN A 35 7.30 13.19 -15.65
C GLN A 35 7.68 14.66 -15.42
N GLY A 36 6.75 15.46 -14.91
CA GLY A 36 6.97 16.89 -14.66
C GLY A 36 7.89 17.16 -13.47
N ALA A 37 7.83 16.33 -12.44
CA ALA A 37 8.66 16.45 -11.25
C ALA A 37 10.14 16.26 -11.56
N SER A 38 10.99 17.17 -11.10
CA SER A 38 12.43 17.06 -11.21
C SER A 38 13.08 16.64 -9.88
N VAL A 39 14.28 16.04 -9.96
CA VAL A 39 15.07 15.73 -8.75
C VAL A 39 15.38 16.99 -7.97
N GLU A 40 15.59 18.12 -8.68
CA GLU A 40 15.85 19.42 -8.11
C GLU A 40 14.67 19.89 -7.23
N HIS A 41 13.43 19.82 -7.75
CA HIS A 41 12.25 20.22 -7.00
C HIS A 41 12.02 19.33 -5.76
N ILE A 42 12.24 18.02 -5.89
CA ILE A 42 12.16 17.10 -4.75
C ILE A 42 13.20 17.45 -3.68
N CYS A 43 14.45 17.73 -4.10
CA CYS A 43 15.52 18.13 -3.18
C CYS A 43 15.21 19.46 -2.49
N GLU A 44 14.71 20.45 -3.22
CA GLU A 44 14.33 21.76 -2.69
C GLU A 44 13.22 21.61 -1.65
N GLN A 45 12.16 20.88 -1.98
CA GLN A 45 11.05 20.59 -1.05
C GLN A 45 11.52 19.86 0.22
N ALA A 46 12.44 18.90 0.08
CA ALA A 46 13.00 18.15 1.21
C ALA A 46 14.05 18.95 2.02
N GLY A 47 14.54 20.07 1.51
CA GLY A 47 15.64 20.83 2.12
C GLY A 47 17.00 20.14 2.00
N PHE A 48 17.24 19.43 0.90
CA PHE A 48 18.48 18.69 0.64
C PHE A 48 19.11 19.06 -0.71
N THR A 49 20.36 18.66 -0.88
CA THR A 49 21.09 18.82 -2.15
C THR A 49 20.87 17.62 -3.06
N ARG A 50 21.14 17.78 -4.38
CA ARG A 50 21.19 16.67 -5.34
C ARG A 50 22.16 15.54 -4.91
N GLY A 51 23.28 15.92 -4.29
CA GLY A 51 24.23 14.94 -3.74
C GLY A 51 23.62 14.06 -2.66
N ALA A 52 22.78 14.64 -1.79
CA ALA A 52 22.03 13.87 -0.80
C ALA A 52 20.99 12.93 -1.44
N PHE A 53 20.35 13.37 -2.53
CA PHE A 53 19.45 12.52 -3.31
C PHE A 53 20.21 11.30 -3.88
N TYR A 54 21.26 11.53 -4.67
CA TYR A 54 21.99 10.45 -5.33
C TYR A 54 22.82 9.56 -4.39
N SER A 55 23.00 9.95 -3.12
CA SER A 55 23.52 9.06 -2.08
C SER A 55 22.46 8.08 -1.54
N ASN A 56 21.15 8.30 -1.81
CA ASN A 56 20.04 7.49 -1.33
C ASN A 56 19.27 6.77 -2.45
N PHE A 57 19.20 7.37 -3.64
CA PHE A 57 18.44 6.85 -4.80
C PHE A 57 19.27 6.98 -6.06
N THR A 58 19.24 5.95 -6.91
CA THR A 58 19.98 5.94 -8.18
C THR A 58 19.28 6.73 -9.28
N SER A 59 17.96 6.87 -9.19
CA SER A 59 17.10 7.56 -10.14
C SER A 59 15.80 8.05 -9.50
N LYS A 60 15.03 8.82 -10.24
CA LYS A 60 13.67 9.20 -9.84
C LYS A 60 12.74 7.97 -9.79
N ASP A 61 12.90 7.03 -10.70
CA ASP A 61 12.10 5.80 -10.70
C ASP A 61 12.46 4.90 -9.49
N ASP A 62 13.74 4.82 -9.10
CA ASP A 62 14.16 4.15 -7.86
C ASP A 62 13.52 4.78 -6.60
N LEU A 63 13.43 6.12 -6.56
CA LEU A 63 12.72 6.81 -5.49
C LEU A 63 11.21 6.50 -5.51
N VAL A 64 10.56 6.46 -6.69
CA VAL A 64 9.13 6.10 -6.82
C VAL A 64 8.90 4.68 -6.32
N LEU A 65 9.72 3.71 -6.70
CA LEU A 65 9.63 2.33 -6.21
C LEU A 65 9.83 2.24 -4.70
N ALA A 66 10.78 3.01 -4.15
CA ALA A 66 10.99 3.09 -2.71
C ALA A 66 9.80 3.71 -1.97
N LEU A 67 9.09 4.66 -2.59
CA LEU A 67 7.84 5.21 -2.05
C LEU A 67 6.75 4.13 -2.01
N PHE A 68 6.61 3.32 -3.07
CA PHE A 68 5.68 2.18 -3.10
C PHE A 68 5.98 1.16 -1.99
N ASP A 69 7.24 0.79 -1.80
CA ASP A 69 7.63 -0.16 -0.75
C ASP A 69 7.33 0.40 0.65
N ARG A 70 7.55 1.70 0.89
CA ARG A 70 7.22 2.36 2.16
C ARG A 70 5.72 2.34 2.45
N GLU A 71 4.89 2.74 1.49
CA GLU A 71 3.43 2.76 1.65
C GLU A 71 2.89 1.35 1.90
N ARG A 72 3.43 0.35 1.18
CA ARG A 72 3.12 -1.06 1.40
C ARG A 72 3.44 -1.50 2.83
N GLU A 73 4.65 -1.22 3.32
CA GLU A 73 5.07 -1.61 4.68
C GLU A 73 4.20 -0.95 5.75
N LEU A 74 3.89 0.34 5.61
CA LEU A 74 3.01 1.07 6.51
C LEU A 74 1.62 0.43 6.56
N MET A 75 1.02 0.19 5.39
CA MET A 75 -0.30 -0.40 5.27
C MET A 75 -0.35 -1.78 5.93
N PHE A 76 0.54 -2.70 5.56
CA PHE A 76 0.49 -4.07 6.08
C PHE A 76 0.94 -4.22 7.53
N THR A 77 1.85 -3.37 8.02
CA THR A 77 2.18 -3.33 9.45
C THR A 77 0.94 -2.95 10.28
N THR A 78 0.20 -1.95 9.81
CA THR A 78 -1.01 -1.47 10.48
C THR A 78 -2.16 -2.48 10.37
N LEU A 79 -2.34 -3.10 9.20
CA LEU A 79 -3.35 -4.15 8.99
C LEU A 79 -3.11 -5.39 9.87
N ARG A 80 -1.87 -5.88 9.95
CA ARG A 80 -1.53 -7.02 10.81
C ARG A 80 -1.77 -6.71 12.28
N ALA A 81 -1.43 -5.49 12.74
CA ALA A 81 -1.72 -5.06 14.10
C ALA A 81 -3.24 -4.96 14.38
N ALA A 82 -4.03 -4.57 13.38
CA ALA A 82 -5.47 -4.45 13.50
C ALA A 82 -6.23 -5.79 13.42
N ALA A 83 -5.64 -6.78 12.76
CA ALA A 83 -6.20 -8.13 12.63
C ALA A 83 -5.80 -9.07 13.79
N ASP A 84 -5.38 -8.53 14.94
CA ASP A 84 -5.09 -9.32 16.13
C ASP A 84 -6.33 -10.10 16.58
N PRO A 85 -6.30 -11.45 16.63
CA PRO A 85 -7.42 -12.30 17.06
C PRO A 85 -8.00 -11.92 18.42
N ALA A 86 -7.20 -11.38 19.33
CA ALA A 86 -7.68 -10.88 20.61
C ALA A 86 -8.73 -9.76 20.50
N SER A 87 -8.73 -9.04 19.37
CA SER A 87 -9.66 -7.91 19.15
C SER A 87 -11.09 -8.34 18.82
N TYR A 88 -11.31 -9.58 18.44
CA TYR A 88 -12.63 -10.14 18.09
C TYR A 88 -12.93 -11.47 18.80
N ALA A 89 -12.21 -11.73 19.90
CA ALA A 89 -12.47 -12.90 20.74
C ALA A 89 -13.91 -12.89 21.30
N GLY A 90 -14.65 -13.98 21.07
CA GLY A 90 -16.03 -14.11 21.51
C GLY A 90 -17.09 -13.55 20.56
N MET A 91 -16.71 -12.95 19.44
CA MET A 91 -17.61 -12.57 18.37
C MET A 91 -17.94 -13.81 17.50
N ASP A 92 -19.09 -13.79 16.84
CA ASP A 92 -19.32 -14.75 15.76
C ASP A 92 -18.48 -14.40 14.51
N ALA A 93 -18.39 -15.34 13.56
CA ALA A 93 -17.54 -15.17 12.38
C ALA A 93 -17.95 -13.97 11.51
N ALA A 94 -19.24 -13.66 11.40
CA ALA A 94 -19.73 -12.54 10.60
C ALA A 94 -19.43 -11.19 11.27
N GLU A 95 -19.61 -11.09 12.59
CA GLU A 95 -19.26 -9.91 13.38
C GLU A 95 -17.76 -9.64 13.33
N ALA A 96 -16.93 -10.67 13.59
CA ALA A 96 -15.48 -10.56 13.55
C ALA A 96 -14.98 -10.18 12.15
N PHE A 97 -15.58 -10.76 11.11
CA PHE A 97 -15.28 -10.39 9.72
C PHE A 97 -15.60 -8.91 9.44
N GLY A 98 -16.73 -8.42 9.91
CA GLY A 98 -17.11 -7.00 9.82
C GLY A 98 -16.06 -6.08 10.45
N VAL A 99 -15.57 -6.43 11.64
CA VAL A 99 -14.52 -5.65 12.35
C VAL A 99 -13.21 -5.64 11.56
N VAL A 100 -12.78 -6.78 11.02
CA VAL A 100 -11.55 -6.87 10.20
C VAL A 100 -11.68 -6.03 8.93
N MET A 101 -12.84 -6.13 8.26
CA MET A 101 -13.12 -5.37 7.04
C MET A 101 -13.19 -3.85 7.29
N ASP A 102 -13.83 -3.43 8.38
CA ASP A 102 -13.89 -2.04 8.79
C ASP A 102 -12.48 -1.46 8.99
N ARG A 103 -11.63 -2.19 9.69
CA ARG A 103 -10.24 -1.78 9.90
C ARG A 103 -9.46 -1.76 8.60
N PHE A 104 -9.62 -2.76 7.76
CA PHE A 104 -9.01 -2.79 6.43
C PHE A 104 -9.36 -1.55 5.62
N LEU A 105 -10.63 -1.21 5.50
CA LEU A 105 -11.09 -0.07 4.73
C LEU A 105 -10.62 1.28 5.29
N LEU A 106 -10.60 1.42 6.62
CA LEU A 106 -10.12 2.65 7.28
C LEU A 106 -8.61 2.88 7.10
N MET A 107 -7.85 1.83 6.83
CA MET A 107 -6.39 1.89 6.67
C MET A 107 -5.94 2.01 5.21
N GLN A 108 -6.85 1.84 4.25
CA GLN A 108 -6.51 2.05 2.85
C GLN A 108 -6.13 3.51 2.60
N PRO A 109 -5.09 3.77 1.80
CA PRO A 109 -4.77 5.13 1.41
C PRO A 109 -5.93 5.73 0.62
N GLN A 110 -6.69 6.63 1.26
CA GLN A 110 -7.83 7.33 0.63
C GLN A 110 -7.42 8.69 0.07
N ASP A 111 -6.14 9.00 0.13
CA ASP A 111 -5.65 10.29 -0.27
C ASP A 111 -5.38 10.39 -1.77
N ARG A 112 -5.74 11.55 -2.30
CA ARG A 112 -5.59 11.88 -3.71
C ARG A 112 -4.14 11.83 -4.19
N GLU A 113 -3.19 12.20 -3.34
CA GLU A 113 -1.76 12.26 -3.70
C GLU A 113 -1.22 10.88 -4.02
N TRP A 114 -1.47 9.91 -3.14
CA TRP A 114 -1.05 8.54 -3.36
C TRP A 114 -1.72 7.93 -4.60
N TYR A 115 -3.03 8.16 -4.76
CA TYR A 115 -3.75 7.68 -5.95
C TYR A 115 -3.13 8.21 -7.24
N LEU A 116 -2.81 9.51 -7.32
CA LEU A 116 -2.22 10.12 -8.52
C LEU A 116 -0.86 9.52 -8.85
N VAL A 117 0.03 9.38 -7.86
CA VAL A 117 1.36 8.76 -8.05
C VAL A 117 1.23 7.32 -8.53
N HIS A 118 0.34 6.55 -7.90
CA HIS A 118 0.09 5.14 -8.25
C HIS A 118 -0.46 5.00 -9.69
N ALA A 119 -1.51 5.72 -10.02
CA ALA A 119 -2.15 5.66 -11.33
C ALA A 119 -1.21 6.10 -12.45
N GLU A 120 -0.41 7.15 -12.24
CA GLU A 120 0.54 7.62 -13.24
C GLU A 120 1.68 6.62 -13.45
N PHE A 121 2.19 6.00 -12.37
CA PHE A 121 3.22 4.98 -12.48
C PHE A 121 2.71 3.73 -13.21
N GLN A 122 1.47 3.32 -12.92
CA GLN A 122 0.79 2.25 -13.64
C GLN A 122 0.66 2.56 -15.14
N LEU A 123 0.20 3.76 -15.51
CA LEU A 123 0.09 4.18 -16.90
C LEU A 123 1.44 4.24 -17.63
N ARG A 124 2.50 4.67 -16.94
CA ARG A 124 3.86 4.60 -17.49
C ARG A 124 4.28 3.16 -17.74
N GLY A 125 3.97 2.24 -16.82
CA GLY A 125 4.25 0.81 -16.99
C GLY A 125 3.55 0.18 -18.20
N VAL A 126 2.37 0.67 -18.57
CA VAL A 126 1.68 0.25 -19.81
C VAL A 126 2.36 0.77 -21.07
N ARG A 127 3.09 1.89 -21.00
CA ARG A 127 3.76 2.53 -22.15
C ARG A 127 5.22 2.14 -22.31
N ASP A 128 5.87 1.74 -21.24
CA ASP A 128 7.30 1.40 -21.17
C ASP A 128 7.50 0.05 -20.48
N ASP A 129 7.98 -0.92 -21.23
CA ASP A 129 8.16 -2.31 -20.75
C ASP A 129 9.16 -2.41 -19.59
N ALA A 130 10.16 -1.54 -19.50
CA ALA A 130 11.12 -1.54 -18.39
C ALA A 130 10.44 -1.07 -17.09
N VAL A 131 9.76 0.04 -17.15
CA VAL A 131 8.95 0.57 -16.03
C VAL A 131 7.83 -0.41 -15.67
N GLY A 132 7.20 -1.03 -16.67
CA GLY A 132 6.16 -2.03 -16.48
C GLY A 132 6.63 -3.25 -15.69
N ARG A 133 7.81 -3.76 -15.96
CA ARG A 133 8.39 -4.90 -15.20
C ARG A 133 8.63 -4.52 -13.73
N GLU A 134 9.13 -3.33 -13.47
CA GLU A 134 9.37 -2.84 -12.10
C GLU A 134 8.05 -2.60 -11.35
N PHE A 135 7.07 -2.00 -12.02
CA PHE A 135 5.72 -1.82 -11.46
C PHE A 135 5.08 -3.17 -11.11
N VAL A 136 5.10 -4.13 -12.04
CA VAL A 136 4.53 -5.47 -11.80
C VAL A 136 5.23 -6.16 -10.64
N ALA A 137 6.54 -6.02 -10.50
CA ALA A 137 7.29 -6.61 -9.39
C ALA A 137 6.90 -5.96 -8.05
N ALA A 138 6.76 -4.62 -8.00
CA ALA A 138 6.31 -3.90 -6.81
C ALA A 138 4.86 -4.28 -6.44
N TRP A 139 3.96 -4.26 -7.43
CA TRP A 139 2.55 -4.61 -7.23
C TRP A 139 2.33 -6.06 -6.82
N ARG A 140 3.16 -6.98 -7.34
CA ARG A 140 3.14 -8.39 -6.91
C ARG A 140 3.42 -8.53 -5.42
N ARG A 141 4.33 -7.73 -4.84
CA ARG A 141 4.61 -7.75 -3.39
C ARG A 141 3.39 -7.31 -2.59
N VAL A 142 2.73 -6.21 -3.00
CA VAL A 142 1.47 -5.76 -2.38
C VAL A 142 0.42 -6.85 -2.39
N ARG A 143 0.25 -7.51 -3.55
CA ARG A 143 -0.74 -8.58 -3.71
C ARG A 143 -0.43 -9.79 -2.82
N ILE A 144 0.82 -10.23 -2.77
CA ILE A 144 1.23 -11.36 -1.91
C ILE A 144 0.94 -11.04 -0.44
N ASP A 145 1.33 -9.86 0.05
CA ASP A 145 1.06 -9.47 1.43
C ASP A 145 -0.44 -9.40 1.73
N PHE A 146 -1.25 -8.97 0.75
CA PHE A 146 -2.71 -8.93 0.89
C PHE A 146 -3.32 -10.33 0.90
N GLU A 147 -2.86 -11.23 0.03
CA GLU A 147 -3.27 -12.64 0.01
C GLU A 147 -2.96 -13.33 1.34
N GLU A 148 -1.74 -13.16 1.87
CA GLU A 148 -1.33 -13.71 3.17
C GLU A 148 -2.18 -13.13 4.32
N PHE A 149 -2.42 -11.83 4.32
CA PHE A 149 -3.29 -11.17 5.29
C PHE A 149 -4.70 -11.74 5.25
N MET A 150 -5.29 -11.83 4.06
CA MET A 150 -6.65 -12.33 3.86
C MET A 150 -6.80 -13.79 4.31
N VAL A 151 -5.88 -14.67 3.92
CA VAL A 151 -5.89 -16.07 4.34
C VAL A 151 -5.75 -16.19 5.85
N THR A 152 -4.80 -15.46 6.46
CA THR A 152 -4.60 -15.48 7.91
C THR A 152 -5.84 -14.98 8.68
N ALA A 153 -6.48 -13.92 8.18
CA ALA A 153 -7.69 -13.38 8.79
C ALA A 153 -8.87 -14.35 8.70
N LEU A 154 -9.04 -15.01 7.54
CA LEU A 154 -10.09 -16.02 7.35
C LEU A 154 -9.86 -17.24 8.21
N ASP A 155 -8.63 -17.77 8.27
CA ASP A 155 -8.28 -18.91 9.13
C ASP A 155 -8.59 -18.63 10.61
N ALA A 156 -8.29 -17.42 11.09
CA ALA A 156 -8.61 -17.00 12.46
C ALA A 156 -10.12 -16.96 12.74
N LEU A 157 -10.94 -16.84 11.70
CA LEU A 157 -12.42 -16.90 11.77
C LEU A 157 -12.99 -18.31 11.52
N GLY A 158 -12.13 -19.31 11.32
CA GLY A 158 -12.57 -20.66 10.96
C GLY A 158 -13.14 -20.77 9.55
N LEU A 159 -12.75 -19.88 8.65
CA LEU A 159 -13.17 -19.83 7.25
C LEU A 159 -11.99 -20.13 6.33
N ARG A 160 -12.27 -20.67 5.15
CA ARG A 160 -11.30 -20.84 4.08
C ARG A 160 -11.86 -20.42 2.72
N LEU A 161 -10.99 -20.00 1.81
CA LEU A 161 -11.39 -19.69 0.43
C LEU A 161 -11.75 -20.96 -0.34
N THR A 162 -12.77 -20.86 -1.18
CA THR A 162 -13.16 -21.87 -2.18
C THR A 162 -12.54 -21.60 -3.55
N VAL A 163 -11.88 -20.43 -3.72
CA VAL A 163 -11.18 -20.00 -4.92
C VAL A 163 -9.72 -19.69 -4.58
N ASP A 164 -8.90 -19.53 -5.61
CA ASP A 164 -7.52 -19.07 -5.45
C ASP A 164 -7.47 -17.69 -4.78
N ALA A 165 -6.59 -17.52 -3.79
CA ALA A 165 -6.43 -16.27 -3.04
C ALA A 165 -6.07 -15.09 -3.96
N ALA A 166 -5.31 -15.33 -5.05
CA ALA A 166 -4.99 -14.32 -6.03
C ALA A 166 -6.21 -13.82 -6.81
N HIS A 167 -7.21 -14.68 -7.06
CA HIS A 167 -8.47 -14.27 -7.68
C HIS A 167 -9.31 -13.45 -6.73
N ALA A 168 -9.46 -13.88 -5.49
CA ALA A 168 -10.20 -13.14 -4.47
C ALA A 168 -9.57 -11.77 -4.22
N SER A 169 -8.24 -11.69 -4.07
CA SER A 169 -7.51 -10.44 -3.87
C SER A 169 -7.70 -9.47 -5.05
N THR A 170 -7.64 -9.97 -6.29
CA THR A 170 -7.83 -9.15 -7.50
C THR A 170 -9.22 -8.50 -7.52
N ILE A 171 -10.27 -9.26 -7.18
CA ILE A 171 -11.64 -8.73 -7.15
C ILE A 171 -11.80 -7.68 -6.06
N LEU A 172 -11.33 -7.96 -4.84
CA LEU A 172 -11.47 -7.04 -3.70
C LEU A 172 -10.68 -5.74 -3.92
N MET A 173 -9.42 -5.85 -4.32
CA MET A 173 -8.57 -4.68 -4.60
C MET A 173 -9.13 -3.86 -5.76
N GLY A 174 -9.54 -4.50 -6.86
CA GLY A 174 -10.12 -3.81 -8.02
C GLY A 174 -11.42 -3.11 -7.69
N THR A 175 -12.28 -3.69 -6.84
CA THR A 175 -13.51 -3.03 -6.38
C THR A 175 -13.20 -1.79 -5.56
N TYR A 176 -12.26 -1.87 -4.62
CA TYR A 176 -11.81 -0.73 -3.83
C TYR A 176 -11.20 0.39 -4.70
N GLU A 177 -10.27 0.04 -5.59
CA GLU A 177 -9.60 0.99 -6.48
C GLU A 177 -10.60 1.70 -7.41
N ASN A 178 -11.59 0.97 -7.93
CA ASN A 178 -12.63 1.57 -8.75
C ASN A 178 -13.48 2.59 -7.96
N ALA A 179 -13.91 2.23 -6.76
CA ALA A 179 -14.68 3.12 -5.90
C ALA A 179 -13.88 4.37 -5.49
N LEU A 180 -12.60 4.22 -5.17
CA LEU A 180 -11.70 5.34 -4.87
C LEU A 180 -11.54 6.27 -6.08
N ARG A 181 -11.29 5.70 -7.26
CA ARG A 181 -11.15 6.50 -8.50
C ARG A 181 -12.39 7.32 -8.80
N GLU A 182 -13.58 6.70 -8.73
CA GLU A 182 -14.83 7.39 -8.96
C GLU A 182 -15.04 8.52 -7.96
N ALA A 183 -14.81 8.26 -6.67
CA ALA A 183 -14.93 9.27 -5.64
C ALA A 183 -14.00 10.48 -5.89
N LEU A 184 -12.73 10.21 -6.25
CA LEU A 184 -11.74 11.26 -6.53
C LEU A 184 -12.06 12.06 -7.81
N VAL A 185 -12.61 11.42 -8.84
CA VAL A 185 -13.03 12.09 -10.09
C VAL A 185 -14.24 13.00 -9.85
N GLU A 186 -15.17 12.57 -8.99
CA GLU A 186 -16.36 13.31 -8.63
C GLU A 186 -16.14 14.33 -7.49
N ASP A 187 -14.92 14.48 -7.02
CA ASP A 187 -14.52 15.34 -5.89
C ASP A 187 -15.37 15.11 -4.63
N ARG A 188 -15.63 13.85 -4.33
CA ARG A 188 -16.37 13.39 -3.15
C ARG A 188 -15.55 12.42 -2.32
N SER A 189 -15.96 12.22 -1.08
CA SER A 189 -15.40 11.15 -0.24
C SER A 189 -15.80 9.78 -0.80
N ILE A 190 -14.90 8.79 -0.66
CA ILE A 190 -15.22 7.40 -0.98
C ILE A 190 -16.38 6.91 -0.09
N ASP A 191 -17.32 6.20 -0.69
CA ASP A 191 -18.45 5.62 0.05
C ASP A 191 -18.00 4.35 0.78
N LEU A 192 -17.46 4.55 1.97
CA LEU A 192 -17.03 3.43 2.83
C LEU A 192 -18.22 2.60 3.32
N ALA A 193 -19.43 3.17 3.45
CA ALA A 193 -20.60 2.41 3.87
C ALA A 193 -20.97 1.37 2.82
N LEU A 194 -21.01 1.76 1.55
CA LEU A 194 -21.24 0.83 0.43
C LEU A 194 -20.17 -0.26 0.37
N LEU A 195 -18.88 0.09 0.52
CA LEU A 195 -17.79 -0.88 0.50
C LEU A 195 -17.87 -1.86 1.68
N LYS A 196 -18.23 -1.38 2.87
CA LYS A 196 -18.42 -2.21 4.07
C LYS A 196 -19.56 -3.21 3.92
N GLU A 197 -20.57 -2.91 3.12
CA GLU A 197 -21.65 -3.85 2.80
C GLU A 197 -21.24 -4.79 1.66
N THR A 198 -20.59 -4.29 0.62
CA THR A 198 -20.35 -5.03 -0.63
C THR A 198 -19.17 -5.98 -0.53
N LEU A 199 -18.01 -5.55 0.01
CA LEU A 199 -16.80 -6.37 0.04
C LEU A 199 -16.94 -7.63 0.91
N PRO A 200 -17.58 -7.58 2.11
CA PRO A 200 -17.89 -8.79 2.87
C PRO A 200 -18.76 -9.77 2.10
N LEU A 201 -19.80 -9.29 1.43
CA LEU A 201 -20.68 -10.15 0.64
C LEU A 201 -19.91 -10.85 -0.49
N LEU A 202 -19.06 -10.13 -1.22
CA LEU A 202 -18.21 -10.69 -2.26
C LEU A 202 -17.28 -11.77 -1.71
N LEU A 203 -16.63 -11.51 -0.58
CA LEU A 203 -15.69 -12.46 0.02
C LEU A 203 -16.42 -13.69 0.61
N LEU A 204 -17.55 -13.50 1.30
CA LEU A 204 -18.34 -14.59 1.87
C LEU A 204 -18.90 -15.54 0.80
N THR A 205 -19.18 -15.05 -0.43
CA THR A 205 -19.63 -15.94 -1.52
C THR A 205 -18.54 -16.91 -2.00
N VAL A 206 -17.28 -16.64 -1.70
CA VAL A 206 -16.14 -17.47 -2.08
C VAL A 206 -15.42 -18.07 -0.87
N THR A 207 -16.10 -18.16 0.27
CA THR A 207 -15.60 -18.81 1.50
C THR A 207 -16.51 -19.93 1.96
N GLU A 208 -15.94 -20.87 2.72
CA GLU A 208 -16.66 -21.92 3.41
C GLU A 208 -16.02 -22.20 4.77
N PRO A 209 -16.70 -22.86 5.73
CA PRO A 209 -16.08 -23.27 6.98
C PRO A 209 -14.84 -24.11 6.76
N ALA A 210 -13.77 -23.81 7.50
CA ALA A 210 -12.57 -24.65 7.50
C ALA A 210 -12.92 -26.05 8.04
N ALA A 211 -12.41 -27.09 7.39
CA ALA A 211 -12.62 -28.45 7.89
C ALA A 211 -11.95 -28.60 9.26
N THR A 212 -12.71 -29.09 10.23
CA THR A 212 -12.27 -29.36 11.61
C THR A 212 -11.25 -30.51 11.65
#